data_c22b6370fad8b501141bbacfb237797d
#
_entry.id   c22b6370fad8b501141bbacfb237797d
#
_cell.length_a   1.000
_cell.length_b   1.000
_cell.length_c   1.000
_cell.angle_alpha   90.00
_cell.angle_beta   90.00
_cell.angle_gamma   90.00
#
_symmetry.space_group_name_H-M   'P 1'
#
loop_
_entity.id
_entity.type
_entity.pdbx_description
1 polymer ?
#
loop_
_entity_poly.entity_id
_entity_poly.type
_entity_poly.pdbx_seq_one_letter_code
_entity_poly.pdbx_strand_id
1 'polypeptide(L)'
;MNLFDASALLCFLQGEDGADVVERELVAGGACSAANWSETAQKLIAHNQDWDQIQALLLSYSLEVEPVLKPDAELAAQLWRRGSGLSLGDRLCLATAQRLGATVWTADAAWGSSTTIKQVRSANA
;
A
#
# COMPACT_ATOMS: atom_id res chain seq x y z
N MET A 1 -10.48 -8.23 -3.85
CA MET A 1 -10.31 -6.96 -3.13
C MET A 1 -8.90 -6.44 -3.34
N ASN A 2 -8.76 -5.16 -3.59
CA ASN A 2 -7.45 -4.50 -3.75
C ASN A 2 -6.98 -3.94 -2.42
N LEU A 3 -5.70 -4.12 -2.12
CA LEU A 3 -5.03 -3.50 -0.99
C LEU A 3 -3.80 -2.77 -1.51
N PHE A 4 -3.69 -1.47 -1.23
CA PHE A 4 -2.59 -0.64 -1.71
C PHE A 4 -1.58 -0.44 -0.58
N ASP A 5 -0.30 -0.67 -0.86
CA ASP A 5 0.74 -0.30 0.10
C ASP A 5 1.06 1.20 -0.03
N ALA A 6 1.91 1.71 0.86
CA ALA A 6 2.26 3.13 0.84
C ALA A 6 2.95 3.53 -0.48
N SER A 7 3.80 2.65 -1.04
CA SER A 7 4.51 2.95 -2.28
C SER A 7 3.56 3.13 -3.46
N ALA A 8 2.49 2.32 -3.52
CA ALA A 8 1.49 2.44 -4.57
C ALA A 8 0.72 3.76 -4.45
N LEU A 9 0.28 4.11 -3.24
CA LEU A 9 -0.43 5.36 -3.02
C LEU A 9 0.45 6.57 -3.33
N LEU A 10 1.72 6.54 -2.91
CA LEU A 10 2.67 7.63 -3.20
C LEU A 10 2.97 7.73 -4.70
N CYS A 11 3.06 6.60 -5.40
CA CYS A 11 3.25 6.57 -6.85
C CYS A 11 2.11 7.32 -7.55
N PHE A 12 0.87 7.05 -7.15
CA PHE A 12 -0.29 7.75 -7.69
C PHE A 12 -0.25 9.25 -7.39
N LEU A 13 0.01 9.60 -6.13
CA LEU A 13 -0.02 10.99 -5.69
C LEU A 13 1.09 11.84 -6.32
N GLN A 14 2.22 11.23 -6.63
CA GLN A 14 3.39 11.91 -7.21
C GLN A 14 3.42 11.84 -8.74
N GLY A 15 2.45 11.18 -9.36
CA GLY A 15 2.37 11.08 -10.81
C GLY A 15 3.52 10.30 -11.43
N GLU A 16 4.03 9.30 -10.72
CA GLU A 16 5.13 8.48 -11.19
C GLU A 16 4.66 7.40 -12.16
N ASP A 17 5.61 6.66 -12.76
CA ASP A 17 5.30 5.51 -13.62
C ASP A 17 4.46 4.50 -12.83
N GLY A 18 3.30 4.14 -13.37
CA GLY A 18 2.34 3.28 -12.70
C GLY A 18 1.17 4.01 -12.05
N ALA A 19 1.21 5.35 -11.99
CA ALA A 19 0.13 6.14 -11.37
C ALA A 19 -1.24 5.87 -12.01
N ASP A 20 -1.27 5.68 -13.34
CA ASP A 20 -2.51 5.36 -14.07
C ASP A 20 -3.06 4.00 -13.69
N VAL A 21 -2.20 3.02 -13.42
CA VAL A 21 -2.59 1.69 -12.95
C VAL A 21 -3.23 1.81 -11.56
N VAL A 22 -2.60 2.55 -10.66
CA VAL A 22 -3.14 2.76 -9.31
C VAL A 22 -4.49 3.47 -9.37
N GLU A 23 -4.61 4.52 -10.17
CA GLU A 23 -5.89 5.23 -10.31
C GLU A 23 -6.99 4.30 -10.80
N ARG A 24 -6.71 3.49 -11.81
CA ARG A 24 -7.68 2.53 -12.32
C ARG A 24 -8.17 1.58 -11.22
N GLU A 25 -7.25 1.08 -10.41
CA GLU A 25 -7.61 0.16 -9.34
C GLU A 25 -8.30 0.88 -8.17
N LEU A 26 -7.94 2.13 -7.90
CA LEU A 26 -8.66 2.95 -6.91
C LEU A 26 -10.11 3.16 -7.31
N VAL A 27 -10.35 3.44 -8.60
CA VAL A 27 -11.71 3.60 -9.13
C VAL A 27 -12.52 2.31 -8.95
N ALA A 28 -11.88 1.15 -9.13
CA ALA A 28 -12.52 -0.13 -8.89
C ALA A 28 -12.83 -0.40 -7.42
N GLY A 29 -12.16 0.31 -6.52
CA GLY A 29 -12.34 0.19 -5.08
C GLY A 29 -11.23 -0.60 -4.40
N GLY A 30 -11.00 -0.31 -3.13
CA GLY A 30 -9.99 -1.01 -2.35
C GLY A 30 -9.75 -0.38 -1.01
N ALA A 31 -8.67 -0.81 -0.38
CA ALA A 31 -8.31 -0.40 0.97
C ALA A 31 -6.79 -0.25 1.11
N CYS A 32 -6.36 0.30 2.21
CA CYS A 32 -4.97 0.22 2.67
C CYS A 32 -4.98 -0.07 4.17
N SER A 33 -3.89 -0.67 4.66
CA SER A 33 -3.77 -0.87 6.10
C SER A 33 -3.53 0.46 6.81
N ALA A 34 -3.96 0.56 8.07
CA ALA A 34 -3.72 1.74 8.89
C ALA A 34 -2.21 2.04 9.02
N ALA A 35 -1.36 1.01 9.00
CA ALA A 35 0.09 1.18 9.02
C ALA A 35 0.58 1.90 7.76
N ASN A 36 0.12 1.48 6.58
CA ASN A 36 0.50 2.11 5.32
C ASN A 36 -0.14 3.49 5.16
N TRP A 37 -1.32 3.69 5.71
CA TRP A 37 -1.94 5.00 5.77
C TRP A 37 -1.05 5.97 6.54
N SER A 38 -0.54 5.55 7.70
CA SER A 38 0.38 6.34 8.50
C SER A 38 1.69 6.64 7.76
N GLU A 39 2.26 5.65 7.08
CA GLU A 39 3.47 5.84 6.29
C GLU A 39 3.27 6.86 5.16
N THR A 40 2.14 6.77 4.47
CA THR A 40 1.78 7.70 3.39
C THR A 40 1.65 9.12 3.95
N ALA A 41 0.90 9.29 5.04
CA ALA A 41 0.71 10.57 5.69
C ALA A 41 2.05 11.17 6.15
N GLN A 42 2.89 10.37 6.80
CA GLN A 42 4.18 10.82 7.32
C GLN A 42 5.09 11.35 6.20
N LYS A 43 5.17 10.63 5.08
CA LYS A 43 6.02 11.05 3.97
C LYS A 43 5.54 12.35 3.34
N LEU A 44 4.23 12.51 3.18
CA LEU A 44 3.67 13.74 2.61
C LEU A 44 3.85 14.93 3.55
N ILE A 45 3.63 14.73 4.84
CA ILE A 45 3.85 15.78 5.85
C ILE A 45 5.33 16.18 5.88
N ALA A 46 6.24 15.20 5.83
CA ALA A 46 7.67 15.45 5.82
C ALA A 46 8.13 16.28 4.61
N HIS A 47 7.39 16.21 3.50
CA HIS A 47 7.67 16.99 2.28
C HIS A 47 6.79 18.24 2.19
N ASN A 48 6.22 18.69 3.30
CA ASN A 48 5.40 19.90 3.40
C ASN A 48 4.17 19.90 2.49
N GLN A 49 3.62 18.70 2.21
CA GLN A 49 2.38 18.58 1.47
C GLN A 49 1.18 18.77 2.41
N ASP A 50 0.06 19.24 1.87
CA ASP A 50 -1.18 19.41 2.61
C ASP A 50 -1.87 18.04 2.76
N TRP A 51 -1.62 17.37 3.89
CA TRP A 51 -2.18 16.05 4.15
C TRP A 51 -3.70 16.04 4.18
N ASP A 52 -4.33 17.08 4.74
CA ASP A 52 -5.80 17.14 4.82
C ASP A 52 -6.42 17.14 3.42
N GLN A 53 -5.85 17.89 2.50
CA GLN A 53 -6.32 17.94 1.12
C GLN A 53 -6.08 16.62 0.39
N ILE A 54 -4.91 16.02 0.57
CA ILE A 54 -4.55 14.76 -0.07
C ILE A 54 -5.40 13.62 0.50
N GLN A 55 -5.63 13.60 1.80
CA GLN A 55 -6.51 12.64 2.45
C GLN A 55 -7.90 12.69 1.83
N ALA A 56 -8.45 13.89 1.65
CA ALA A 56 -9.77 14.07 1.05
C ALA A 56 -9.80 13.50 -0.37
N LEU A 57 -8.73 13.69 -1.15
CA LEU A 57 -8.62 13.13 -2.50
C LEU A 57 -8.66 11.60 -2.46
N LEU A 58 -7.86 10.98 -1.63
CA LEU A 58 -7.82 9.51 -1.52
C LEU A 58 -9.16 8.95 -1.08
N LEU A 59 -9.80 9.57 -0.09
CA LEU A 59 -11.10 9.12 0.40
C LEU A 59 -12.21 9.35 -0.62
N SER A 60 -12.04 10.25 -1.57
CA SER A 60 -13.01 10.47 -2.64
C SER A 60 -13.12 9.26 -3.58
N TYR A 61 -12.11 8.39 -3.62
CA TYR A 61 -12.15 7.12 -4.33
C TYR A 61 -12.79 6.01 -3.52
N SER A 62 -13.39 6.34 -2.36
CA SER A 62 -13.96 5.36 -1.43
C SER A 62 -12.90 4.38 -0.89
N LEU A 63 -11.65 4.84 -0.79
CA LEU A 63 -10.58 4.06 -0.20
C LEU A 63 -10.88 3.83 1.28
N GLU A 64 -10.87 2.57 1.71
CA GLU A 64 -11.08 2.21 3.10
C GLU A 64 -9.72 2.07 3.80
N VAL A 65 -9.65 2.50 5.05
CA VAL A 65 -8.47 2.30 5.88
C VAL A 65 -8.76 1.14 6.83
N GLU A 66 -8.10 0.02 6.59
CA GLU A 66 -8.29 -1.19 7.39
C GLU A 66 -7.46 -1.14 8.66
N PRO A 67 -8.06 -1.43 9.81
CA PRO A 67 -7.30 -1.45 11.07
C PRO A 67 -6.29 -2.59 11.07
N VAL A 68 -5.18 -2.38 11.79
CA VAL A 68 -4.21 -3.44 12.09
C VAL A 68 -4.73 -4.18 13.32
N LEU A 69 -5.03 -5.46 13.15
CA LEU A 69 -5.54 -6.30 14.22
C LEU A 69 -4.42 -7.13 14.86
N LYS A 70 -4.70 -7.67 16.05
CA LYS A 70 -3.73 -8.52 16.75
C LYS A 70 -3.21 -9.67 15.86
N PRO A 71 -4.08 -10.43 15.15
CA PRO A 71 -3.58 -11.48 14.25
C PRO A 71 -2.65 -10.95 13.14
N ASP A 72 -2.91 -9.75 12.63
CA ASP A 72 -2.05 -9.13 11.61
C ASP A 72 -0.65 -8.85 12.18
N ALA A 73 -0.59 -8.33 13.39
CA ALA A 73 0.68 -8.04 14.06
C ALA A 73 1.48 -9.33 14.29
N GLU A 74 0.81 -10.40 14.71
CA GLU A 74 1.46 -11.68 14.97
C GLU A 74 1.97 -12.31 13.68
N LEU A 75 1.18 -12.27 12.61
CA LEU A 75 1.62 -12.78 11.31
C LEU A 75 2.76 -11.94 10.74
N ALA A 76 2.70 -10.63 10.88
CA ALA A 76 3.80 -9.75 10.44
C ALA A 76 5.12 -10.12 11.11
N ALA A 77 5.08 -10.48 12.40
CA ALA A 77 6.26 -10.94 13.12
C ALA A 77 6.80 -12.25 12.51
N GLN A 78 5.92 -13.18 12.16
CA GLN A 78 6.30 -14.45 11.54
C GLN A 78 6.86 -14.29 10.14
N LEU A 79 6.47 -13.22 9.44
CA LEU A 79 6.97 -12.92 8.08
C LEU A 79 8.37 -12.33 8.09
N TRP A 80 8.91 -11.96 9.26
CA TRP A 80 10.24 -11.40 9.34
C TRP A 80 11.30 -12.42 8.89
N ARG A 81 12.21 -11.96 8.05
CA ARG A 81 13.38 -12.73 7.61
C ARG A 81 14.57 -11.78 7.55
N ARG A 82 15.71 -12.24 8.06
CA ARG A 82 16.94 -11.46 8.00
C ARG A 82 17.29 -11.19 6.54
N GLY A 83 17.53 -9.93 6.22
CA GLY A 83 17.96 -9.52 4.89
C GLY A 83 16.85 -9.46 3.84
N SER A 84 15.59 -9.64 4.22
CA SER A 84 14.47 -9.60 3.28
C SER A 84 14.20 -8.19 2.74
N GLY A 85 14.60 -7.15 3.48
CA GLY A 85 14.31 -5.76 3.12
C GLY A 85 12.88 -5.33 3.41
N LEU A 86 12.05 -6.20 3.96
CA LEU A 86 10.66 -5.86 4.28
C LEU A 86 10.57 -5.17 5.63
N SER A 87 10.08 -3.92 5.63
CA SER A 87 9.85 -3.16 6.85
C SER A 87 8.67 -3.74 7.64
N LEU A 88 8.48 -3.27 8.85
CA LEU A 88 7.30 -3.64 9.64
C LEU A 88 6.02 -3.24 8.90
N GLY A 89 5.97 -2.05 8.31
CA GLY A 89 4.81 -1.61 7.53
C GLY A 89 4.53 -2.52 6.34
N ASP A 90 5.57 -2.98 5.64
CA ASP A 90 5.44 -3.92 4.53
C ASP A 90 4.83 -5.25 5.01
N ARG A 91 5.33 -5.77 6.11
CA ARG A 91 4.86 -7.04 6.66
C ARG A 91 3.43 -6.94 7.20
N LEU A 92 3.09 -5.80 7.79
CA LEU A 92 1.70 -5.55 8.22
C LEU A 92 0.74 -5.46 7.03
N CYS A 93 1.19 -4.88 5.91
CA CYS A 93 0.41 -4.85 4.69
C CYS A 93 0.13 -6.28 4.18
N LEU A 94 1.17 -7.11 4.11
CA LEU A 94 1.04 -8.49 3.66
C LEU A 94 0.14 -9.31 4.59
N ALA A 95 0.25 -9.10 5.90
CA ALA A 95 -0.59 -9.78 6.88
C ALA A 95 -2.06 -9.38 6.74
N THR A 96 -2.32 -8.08 6.57
CA THR A 96 -3.68 -7.58 6.35
C THR A 96 -4.27 -8.15 5.07
N ALA A 97 -3.47 -8.20 4.00
CA ALA A 97 -3.90 -8.78 2.73
C ALA A 97 -4.28 -10.24 2.88
N GLN A 98 -3.50 -11.02 3.62
CA GLN A 98 -3.79 -12.43 3.84
C GLN A 98 -5.11 -12.60 4.61
N ARG A 99 -5.33 -11.80 5.65
CA ARG A 99 -6.58 -11.86 6.42
C ARG A 99 -7.80 -11.54 5.56
N LEU A 100 -7.67 -10.58 4.66
CA LEU A 100 -8.77 -10.11 3.81
C LEU A 100 -8.93 -10.90 2.52
N GLY A 101 -7.98 -11.76 2.18
CA GLY A 101 -7.95 -12.42 0.87
C GLY A 101 -7.75 -11.42 -0.26
N ALA A 102 -6.97 -10.36 -0.03
CA ALA A 102 -6.81 -9.25 -0.96
C ALA A 102 -5.60 -9.43 -1.86
N THR A 103 -5.64 -8.77 -3.02
CA THR A 103 -4.49 -8.59 -3.90
C THR A 103 -3.77 -7.31 -3.49
N VAL A 104 -2.47 -7.39 -3.26
CA VAL A 104 -1.65 -6.23 -2.90
C VAL A 104 -1.11 -5.57 -4.17
N TRP A 105 -1.24 -4.25 -4.23
CA TRP A 105 -0.63 -3.42 -5.27
C TRP A 105 0.54 -2.65 -4.64
N THR A 106 1.71 -2.77 -5.26
CA THR A 106 2.94 -2.13 -4.75
C THR A 106 3.75 -1.54 -5.90
N ALA A 107 4.47 -0.46 -5.62
CA ALA A 107 5.46 0.11 -6.52
C ALA A 107 6.89 -0.33 -6.15
N ASP A 108 7.04 -1.13 -5.10
CA ASP A 108 8.35 -1.59 -4.65
C ASP A 108 8.73 -2.89 -5.36
N ALA A 109 9.69 -2.78 -6.27
CA ALA A 109 10.15 -3.92 -7.07
C ALA A 109 10.72 -5.06 -6.21
N ALA A 110 11.21 -4.75 -5.00
CA ALA A 110 11.78 -5.75 -4.10
C ALA A 110 10.75 -6.79 -3.62
N TRP A 111 9.45 -6.46 -3.66
CA TRP A 111 8.39 -7.41 -3.29
C TRP A 111 8.15 -8.48 -4.36
N GLY A 112 8.67 -8.28 -5.58
CA GLY A 112 8.42 -9.19 -6.67
C GLY A 112 6.96 -9.19 -7.12
N SER A 113 6.55 -10.26 -7.79
CA SER A 113 5.18 -10.45 -8.26
C SER A 113 4.74 -11.87 -7.99
N SER A 114 3.45 -12.04 -7.71
CA SER A 114 2.83 -13.36 -7.49
C SER A 114 1.35 -13.27 -7.84
N THR A 115 0.59 -14.32 -7.53
CA THR A 115 -0.87 -14.28 -7.72
C THR A 115 -1.54 -13.26 -6.79
N THR A 116 -0.87 -12.89 -5.68
CA THR A 116 -1.44 -11.99 -4.67
C THR A 116 -0.68 -10.67 -4.56
N ILE A 117 0.44 -10.50 -5.26
CA ILE A 117 1.22 -9.26 -5.27
C ILE A 117 1.35 -8.79 -6.73
N LYS A 118 0.85 -7.59 -7.00
CA LYS A 118 0.89 -6.97 -8.31
C LYS A 118 1.74 -5.72 -8.29
N GLN A 119 2.64 -5.59 -9.27
CA GLN A 119 3.45 -4.39 -9.44
C GLN A 119 2.66 -3.35 -10.22
N VAL A 120 2.71 -2.09 -9.77
CA VAL A 120 2.05 -0.99 -10.47
C VAL A 120 2.89 -0.48 -11.63
N ARG A 121 4.22 -0.62 -11.57
CA ARG A 121 5.14 -0.17 -12.61
C ARG A 121 5.29 -1.23 -13.69
N SER A 122 5.52 -0.75 -14.92
CA SER A 122 5.78 -1.64 -16.03
C SER A 122 7.08 -2.42 -15.81
N ALA A 123 7.05 -3.73 -16.07
CA ALA A 123 8.23 -4.58 -15.96
C ALA A 123 9.35 -4.18 -16.92
N ASN A 124 9.02 -3.44 -17.99
CA ASN A 124 9.96 -3.00 -19.01
C ASN A 124 10.36 -1.53 -18.85
N ALA A 125 9.97 -0.93 -17.76
CA ALA A 125 10.32 0.46 -17.48
C ALA A 125 11.80 0.59 -17.13
#